data_e61f9f7bffab96aec6677e54a2a169bc
#
_entry.id   e61f9f7bffab96aec6677e54a2a169bc
#
_cell.length_a   1.000
_cell.length_b   1.000
_cell.length_c   1.000
_cell.angle_alpha   90.00
_cell.angle_beta   90.00
_cell.angle_gamma   90.00
#
_symmetry.space_group_name_H-M   'P 1'
#
loop_
_entity.id
_entity.type
_entity.pdbx_description
1 polymer ?
#
loop_
_entity_poly.entity_id
_entity_poly.type
_entity_poly.pdbx_seq_one_letter_code
_entity_poly.pdbx_strand_id
1 'polypeptide(L)'
;VVRLGQNFLADPNLLEAIVRDAQLRPDDVVLEVGAGEGVLSERLAGAAAHLHTVEIDRRLEPALERVAVLPNVDLHWGDAMKLDLAALRPRPTAIVANLPYSVATPLVLRTIEELPALERWTVMVQREIAERLRAAPGSRTYGAPSAIAQLACEVELVRAVDPAVFNH
;
A
#
# COMPACT_ATOMS: atom_id res chain seq x y z
N VAL A 1 6.87 -14.01 -20.28
CA VAL A 1 7.23 -12.72 -19.66
C VAL A 1 5.96 -12.20 -19.00
N VAL A 2 5.87 -12.31 -17.67
CA VAL A 2 4.78 -11.71 -16.91
C VAL A 2 5.04 -10.21 -16.88
N ARG A 3 4.21 -9.40 -17.55
CA ARG A 3 4.20 -7.96 -17.35
C ARG A 3 3.52 -7.69 -16.00
N LEU A 4 4.32 -7.41 -15.00
CA LEU A 4 3.84 -6.81 -13.76
C LEU A 4 3.41 -5.39 -14.17
N GLY A 5 2.13 -5.06 -14.10
CA GLY A 5 1.61 -3.72 -14.45
C GLY A 5 2.12 -2.68 -13.44
N GLN A 6 3.40 -2.34 -13.53
CA GLN A 6 4.07 -1.41 -12.63
C GLN A 6 3.90 0.01 -13.17
N ASN A 7 3.18 0.84 -12.44
CA ASN A 7 3.14 2.29 -12.66
C ASN A 7 4.02 2.92 -11.57
N PHE A 8 5.20 3.39 -11.95
CA PHE A 8 6.13 4.01 -11.01
C PHE A 8 5.67 5.41 -10.63
N LEU A 9 5.59 5.67 -9.34
CA LEU A 9 5.36 6.99 -8.77
C LEU A 9 6.64 7.81 -8.87
N ALA A 10 6.62 8.87 -9.67
CA ALA A 10 7.79 9.74 -9.87
C ALA A 10 7.54 11.19 -9.43
N ASP A 11 6.28 11.61 -9.26
CA ASP A 11 5.95 12.99 -8.89
C ASP A 11 6.21 13.22 -7.38
N PRO A 12 7.19 14.09 -7.01
CA PRO A 12 7.50 14.37 -5.62
C PRO A 12 6.31 14.96 -4.84
N ASN A 13 5.47 15.78 -5.46
CA ASN A 13 4.31 16.39 -4.81
C ASN A 13 3.25 15.34 -4.47
N LEU A 14 3.06 14.36 -5.37
CA LEU A 14 2.14 13.26 -5.11
C LEU A 14 2.65 12.36 -3.99
N LEU A 15 3.94 12.05 -3.97
CA LEU A 15 4.57 11.26 -2.90
C LEU A 15 4.41 11.93 -1.53
N GLU A 16 4.65 13.24 -1.45
CA GLU A 16 4.43 14.02 -0.23
C GLU A 16 2.95 14.05 0.18
N ALA A 17 2.05 14.17 -0.80
CA ALA A 17 0.62 14.12 -0.55
C ALA A 17 0.18 12.76 0.02
N ILE A 18 0.70 11.64 -0.51
CA ILE A 18 0.40 10.29 0.00
C ILE A 18 0.83 10.15 1.47
N VAL A 19 2.06 10.56 1.79
CA VAL A 19 2.58 10.49 3.18
C VAL A 19 1.76 11.36 4.13
N ARG A 20 1.42 12.57 3.71
CA ARG A 20 0.55 13.48 4.48
C ARG A 20 -0.85 12.90 4.69
N ASP A 21 -1.46 12.39 3.61
CA ASP A 21 -2.83 11.84 3.63
C ASP A 21 -2.88 10.53 4.45
N ALA A 22 -1.76 9.82 4.61
CA ALA A 22 -1.64 8.65 5.47
C ALA A 22 -1.72 8.99 6.97
N GLN A 23 -1.52 10.25 7.36
CA GLN A 23 -1.60 10.73 8.74
C GLN A 23 -0.82 9.83 9.71
N LEU A 24 0.42 9.48 9.32
CA LEU A 24 1.26 8.60 10.11
C LEU A 24 1.63 9.25 11.46
N ARG A 25 1.65 8.42 12.49
CA ARG A 25 2.14 8.77 13.81
C ARG A 25 3.62 8.38 13.94
N PRO A 26 4.40 9.03 14.82
CA PRO A 26 5.81 8.70 15.01
C PRO A 26 6.08 7.26 15.49
N ASP A 27 5.09 6.61 16.09
CA ASP A 27 5.14 5.23 16.59
C ASP A 27 4.52 4.20 15.62
N ASP A 28 4.03 4.63 14.46
CA ASP A 28 3.46 3.72 13.48
C ASP A 28 4.51 2.76 12.89
N VAL A 29 4.08 1.53 12.72
CA VAL A 29 4.76 0.52 11.91
C VAL A 29 4.02 0.40 10.59
N VAL A 30 4.67 0.81 9.52
CA VAL A 30 4.05 0.84 8.19
C VAL A 30 4.35 -0.44 7.42
N LEU A 31 3.34 -0.98 6.76
CA LEU A 31 3.49 -1.99 5.71
C LEU A 31 3.29 -1.32 4.35
N GLU A 32 4.32 -1.33 3.53
CA GLU A 32 4.27 -0.95 2.12
C GLU A 32 4.29 -2.21 1.25
N VAL A 33 3.42 -2.28 0.26
CA VAL A 33 3.41 -3.39 -0.72
C VAL A 33 3.62 -2.83 -2.11
N GLY A 34 4.67 -3.34 -2.78
CA GLY A 34 5.15 -2.83 -4.05
C GLY A 34 6.10 -1.66 -3.87
N ALA A 35 7.30 -1.91 -3.34
CA ALA A 35 8.32 -0.88 -3.11
C ALA A 35 8.71 -0.14 -4.39
N GLY A 36 8.65 -0.83 -5.55
CA GLY A 36 9.09 -0.28 -6.81
C GLY A 36 10.55 0.16 -6.77
N GLU A 37 10.82 1.38 -7.17
CA GLU A 37 12.17 1.97 -7.07
C GLU A 37 12.50 2.52 -5.66
N GLY A 38 11.63 2.34 -4.65
CA GLY A 38 11.88 2.73 -3.27
C GLY A 38 11.65 4.22 -2.95
N VAL A 39 11.09 4.99 -3.89
CA VAL A 39 10.92 6.44 -3.71
C VAL A 39 9.89 6.76 -2.63
N LEU A 40 8.81 6.00 -2.56
CA LEU A 40 7.82 6.11 -1.47
C LEU A 40 8.39 5.51 -0.18
N SER A 41 9.10 4.38 -0.26
CA SER A 41 9.70 3.69 0.89
C SER A 41 10.62 4.62 1.70
N GLU A 42 11.47 5.42 1.04
CA GLU A 42 12.35 6.38 1.73
C GLU A 42 11.58 7.43 2.55
N ARG A 43 10.48 7.93 2.00
CA ARG A 43 9.61 8.91 2.69
C ARG A 43 8.89 8.29 3.86
N LEU A 44 8.37 7.08 3.68
CA LEU A 44 7.70 6.33 4.74
C LEU A 44 8.65 5.99 5.88
N ALA A 45 9.88 5.57 5.56
CA ALA A 45 10.92 5.32 6.57
C ALA A 45 11.26 6.57 7.39
N GLY A 46 11.22 7.76 6.77
CA GLY A 46 11.41 9.04 7.47
C GLY A 46 10.21 9.48 8.33
N ALA A 47 9.03 8.93 8.11
CA ALA A 47 7.78 9.35 8.77
C ALA A 47 7.28 8.35 9.84
N ALA A 48 7.78 7.12 9.86
CA ALA A 48 7.31 6.04 10.71
C ALA A 48 8.40 5.51 11.64
N ALA A 49 8.01 4.86 12.74
CA ALA A 49 8.95 4.18 13.62
C ALA A 49 9.65 3.01 12.92
N HIS A 50 8.90 2.28 12.09
CA HIS A 50 9.41 1.15 11.33
C HIS A 50 8.65 0.97 10.01
N LEU A 51 9.35 0.48 8.99
CA LEU A 51 8.80 0.18 7.68
C LEU A 51 9.09 -1.27 7.31
N HIS A 52 8.03 -2.04 7.09
CA HIS A 52 8.11 -3.27 6.31
C HIS A 52 7.75 -2.94 4.86
N THR A 53 8.67 -3.15 3.93
CA THR A 53 8.39 -2.98 2.51
C THR A 53 8.52 -4.30 1.77
N VAL A 54 7.55 -4.63 0.92
CA VAL A 54 7.47 -5.89 0.19
C VAL A 54 7.60 -5.63 -1.29
N GLU A 55 8.52 -6.35 -1.96
CA GLU A 55 8.68 -6.27 -3.42
C GLU A 55 8.81 -7.68 -4.02
N ILE A 56 8.13 -7.91 -5.14
CA ILE A 56 8.16 -9.18 -5.84
C ILE A 56 9.22 -9.20 -6.95
N ASP A 57 9.55 -8.05 -7.51
CA ASP A 57 10.45 -7.94 -8.65
C ASP A 57 11.92 -7.78 -8.22
N ARG A 58 12.64 -8.88 -8.19
CA ARG A 58 14.07 -8.93 -7.86
C ARG A 58 14.96 -8.07 -8.76
N ARG A 59 14.51 -7.65 -9.93
CA ARG A 59 15.26 -6.75 -10.81
C ARG A 59 15.43 -5.37 -10.21
N LEU A 60 14.59 -5.00 -9.25
CA LEU A 60 14.65 -3.73 -8.52
C LEU A 60 15.64 -3.73 -7.34
N GLU A 61 16.32 -4.86 -7.07
CA GLU A 61 17.28 -4.99 -5.98
C GLU A 61 18.34 -3.87 -5.97
N PRO A 62 18.98 -3.49 -7.11
CA PRO A 62 19.95 -2.39 -7.11
C PRO A 62 19.34 -1.03 -6.73
N ALA A 63 18.07 -0.78 -7.11
CA ALA A 63 17.38 0.45 -6.76
C ALA A 63 16.98 0.49 -5.27
N LEU A 64 16.73 -0.68 -4.67
CA LEU A 64 16.27 -0.81 -3.30
C LEU A 64 17.40 -0.96 -2.27
N GLU A 65 18.67 -1.08 -2.70
CA GLU A 65 19.82 -1.13 -1.78
C GLU A 65 19.84 0.07 -0.81
N ARG A 66 19.53 1.28 -1.29
CA ARG A 66 19.50 2.49 -0.46
C ARG A 66 18.38 2.49 0.58
N VAL A 67 17.30 1.76 0.32
CA VAL A 67 16.18 1.57 1.24
C VAL A 67 16.52 0.49 2.26
N ALA A 68 17.09 -0.61 1.81
CA ALA A 68 17.41 -1.77 2.63
C ALA A 68 18.47 -1.50 3.71
N VAL A 69 19.31 -0.46 3.54
CA VAL A 69 20.33 -0.07 4.56
C VAL A 69 19.80 0.88 5.63
N LEU A 70 18.56 1.35 5.52
CA LEU A 70 17.96 2.22 6.52
C LEU A 70 17.70 1.44 7.82
N PRO A 71 18.02 2.02 9.00
CA PRO A 71 18.03 1.27 10.26
C PRO A 71 16.64 0.84 10.75
N ASN A 72 15.59 1.44 10.23
CA ASN A 72 14.20 1.16 10.58
C ASN A 72 13.41 0.52 9.42
N VAL A 73 14.09 -0.12 8.47
CA VAL A 73 13.45 -0.75 7.30
C VAL A 73 13.78 -2.23 7.22
N ASP A 74 12.75 -3.04 7.04
CA ASP A 74 12.85 -4.45 6.65
C ASP A 74 12.31 -4.62 5.23
N LEU A 75 13.19 -4.94 4.28
CA LEU A 75 12.84 -5.26 2.90
C LEU A 75 12.57 -6.76 2.76
N HIS A 76 11.34 -7.09 2.38
CA HIS A 76 10.87 -8.46 2.17
C HIS A 76 10.70 -8.75 0.69
N TRP A 77 11.39 -9.77 0.20
CA TRP A 77 11.27 -10.20 -1.19
C TRP A 77 10.23 -11.30 -1.34
N GLY A 78 9.18 -11.04 -2.10
CA GLY A 78 8.17 -12.05 -2.40
C GLY A 78 6.83 -11.48 -2.80
N ASP A 79 5.91 -12.39 -3.07
CA ASP A 79 4.52 -12.08 -3.38
C ASP A 79 3.77 -11.79 -2.07
N ALA A 80 3.30 -10.56 -1.91
CA ALA A 80 2.55 -10.13 -0.72
C ALA A 80 1.28 -10.96 -0.48
N MET A 81 0.75 -11.61 -1.52
CA MET A 81 -0.38 -12.53 -1.39
C MET A 81 -0.01 -13.91 -0.84
N LYS A 82 1.29 -14.22 -0.72
CA LYS A 82 1.81 -15.52 -0.26
C LYS A 82 2.66 -15.42 0.99
N LEU A 83 3.25 -14.24 1.24
CA LEU A 83 4.04 -14.01 2.45
C LEU A 83 3.15 -14.10 3.69
N ASP A 84 3.71 -14.61 4.79
CA ASP A 84 3.06 -14.57 6.09
C ASP A 84 3.18 -13.16 6.70
N LEU A 85 2.24 -12.29 6.35
CA LEU A 85 2.21 -10.92 6.83
C LEU A 85 1.93 -10.84 8.34
N ALA A 86 1.26 -11.84 8.91
CA ALA A 86 0.97 -11.91 10.34
C ALA A 86 2.22 -12.20 11.19
N ALA A 87 3.27 -12.76 10.56
CA ALA A 87 4.55 -13.02 11.21
C ALA A 87 5.45 -11.78 11.30
N LEU A 88 5.16 -10.67 10.60
CA LEU A 88 5.96 -9.44 10.62
C LEU A 88 6.11 -8.89 12.04
N ARG A 89 7.34 -8.48 12.39
CA ARG A 89 7.66 -7.86 13.69
C ARG A 89 8.60 -6.67 13.48
N PRO A 90 8.32 -5.51 14.07
CA PRO A 90 7.10 -5.18 14.83
C PRO A 90 5.82 -5.32 13.98
N ARG A 91 4.67 -5.48 14.63
CA ARG A 91 3.39 -5.66 13.90
C ARG A 91 2.98 -4.38 13.18
N PRO A 92 2.61 -4.43 11.89
CA PRO A 92 2.10 -3.27 11.19
C PRO A 92 0.86 -2.67 11.84
N THR A 93 0.82 -1.33 11.92
CA THR A 93 -0.32 -0.53 12.41
C THR A 93 -0.97 0.28 11.31
N ALA A 94 -0.26 0.51 10.21
CA ALA A 94 -0.76 1.22 9.03
C ALA A 94 -0.26 0.57 7.74
N ILE A 95 -1.08 0.62 6.69
CA ILE A 95 -0.66 0.32 5.32
C ILE A 95 -0.60 1.61 4.51
N VAL A 96 0.50 1.79 3.78
CA VAL A 96 0.62 2.82 2.73
C VAL A 96 1.18 2.15 1.49
N ALA A 97 0.41 2.13 0.39
CA ALA A 97 0.84 1.40 -0.80
C ALA A 97 0.23 1.96 -2.10
N ASN A 98 1.01 1.85 -3.18
CA ASN A 98 0.51 2.00 -4.54
C ASN A 98 0.27 0.60 -5.13
N LEU A 99 -0.99 0.18 -5.18
CA LEU A 99 -1.35 -1.19 -5.49
C LEU A 99 -1.74 -1.40 -6.96
N PRO A 100 -1.16 -2.39 -7.65
CA PRO A 100 -1.60 -2.77 -8.98
C PRO A 100 -3.03 -3.35 -8.94
N TYR A 101 -3.78 -3.17 -10.03
CA TYR A 101 -5.18 -3.55 -10.15
C TYR A 101 -5.47 -4.98 -9.67
N SER A 102 -4.64 -5.93 -10.08
CA SER A 102 -4.87 -7.36 -9.85
C SER A 102 -4.81 -7.78 -8.38
N VAL A 103 -4.08 -7.02 -7.55
CA VAL A 103 -3.87 -7.39 -6.13
C VAL A 103 -4.53 -6.42 -5.14
N ALA A 104 -4.96 -5.25 -5.58
CA ALA A 104 -5.45 -4.19 -4.69
C ALA A 104 -6.61 -4.67 -3.81
N THR A 105 -7.70 -5.14 -4.40
CA THR A 105 -8.86 -5.62 -3.63
C THR A 105 -8.52 -6.83 -2.74
N PRO A 106 -7.96 -7.93 -3.27
CA PRO A 106 -7.67 -9.09 -2.44
C PRO A 106 -6.66 -8.79 -1.32
N LEU A 107 -5.68 -7.92 -1.55
CA LEU A 107 -4.71 -7.56 -0.52
C LEU A 107 -5.35 -6.74 0.61
N VAL A 108 -6.17 -5.74 0.28
CA VAL A 108 -6.89 -4.94 1.29
C VAL A 108 -7.75 -5.86 2.16
N LEU A 109 -8.55 -6.74 1.56
CA LEU A 109 -9.41 -7.65 2.31
C LEU A 109 -8.60 -8.63 3.17
N ARG A 110 -7.52 -9.20 2.62
CA ARG A 110 -6.61 -10.08 3.34
C ARG A 110 -6.02 -9.40 4.57
N THR A 111 -5.55 -8.17 4.42
CA THR A 111 -4.92 -7.44 5.53
C THR A 111 -5.92 -7.02 6.62
N ILE A 112 -7.17 -6.76 6.26
CA ILE A 112 -8.26 -6.56 7.24
C ILE A 112 -8.46 -7.83 8.08
N GLU A 113 -8.41 -9.00 7.45
CA GLU A 113 -8.65 -10.27 8.13
C GLU A 113 -7.43 -10.74 8.95
N GLU A 114 -6.23 -10.66 8.39
CA GLU A 114 -5.02 -11.27 8.97
C GLU A 114 -4.23 -10.36 9.91
N LEU A 115 -4.40 -9.03 9.82
CA LEU A 115 -3.59 -8.06 10.55
C LEU A 115 -4.43 -7.23 11.54
N PRO A 116 -4.83 -7.80 12.67
CA PRO A 116 -5.75 -7.13 13.62
C PRO A 116 -5.16 -5.89 14.30
N ALA A 117 -3.86 -5.65 14.18
CA ALA A 117 -3.21 -4.44 14.69
C ALA A 117 -3.29 -3.26 13.71
N LEU A 118 -3.73 -3.49 12.47
CA LEU A 118 -3.89 -2.41 11.50
C LEU A 118 -5.06 -1.51 11.86
N GLU A 119 -4.79 -0.22 11.90
CA GLU A 119 -5.77 0.83 12.19
C GLU A 119 -6.12 1.65 10.94
N ARG A 120 -5.19 1.71 9.95
CA ARG A 120 -5.32 2.58 8.79
C ARG A 120 -4.79 1.94 7.51
N TRP A 121 -5.50 2.20 6.41
CA TRP A 121 -5.12 1.81 5.04
C TRP A 121 -5.13 3.06 4.16
N THR A 122 -3.98 3.52 3.71
CA THR A 122 -3.85 4.57 2.70
C THR A 122 -3.33 3.93 1.43
N VAL A 123 -4.24 3.62 0.53
CA VAL A 123 -3.91 2.88 -0.68
C VAL A 123 -4.24 3.67 -1.92
N MET A 124 -3.30 3.75 -2.83
CA MET A 124 -3.56 4.25 -4.17
C MET A 124 -3.93 3.09 -5.06
N VAL A 125 -5.11 3.18 -5.64
CA VAL A 125 -5.71 2.12 -6.47
C VAL A 125 -6.39 2.74 -7.68
N GLN A 126 -6.71 1.94 -8.68
CA GLN A 126 -7.51 2.42 -9.79
C GLN A 126 -8.91 2.87 -9.29
N ARG A 127 -9.44 3.90 -9.95
CA ARG A 127 -10.69 4.57 -9.57
C ARG A 127 -11.85 3.58 -9.38
N GLU A 128 -11.97 2.62 -10.26
CA GLU A 128 -13.02 1.59 -10.19
C GLU A 128 -12.96 0.78 -8.89
N ILE A 129 -11.74 0.44 -8.42
CA ILE A 129 -11.54 -0.27 -7.14
C ILE A 129 -11.96 0.62 -5.97
N ALA A 130 -11.52 1.88 -5.96
CA ALA A 130 -11.90 2.82 -4.91
C ALA A 130 -13.42 3.03 -4.86
N GLU A 131 -14.06 3.21 -6.00
CA GLU A 131 -15.52 3.34 -6.10
C GLU A 131 -16.25 2.09 -5.62
N ARG A 132 -15.72 0.90 -5.88
CA ARG A 132 -16.28 -0.37 -5.39
C ARG A 132 -16.15 -0.51 -3.89
N LEU A 133 -14.98 -0.22 -3.30
CA LEU A 133 -14.77 -0.36 -1.86
C LEU A 133 -15.67 0.59 -1.05
N ARG A 134 -15.94 1.81 -1.56
CA ARG A 134 -16.78 2.80 -0.91
C ARG A 134 -18.26 2.76 -1.32
N ALA A 135 -18.65 1.84 -2.21
CA ALA A 135 -20.00 1.78 -2.75
C ALA A 135 -21.07 1.66 -1.65
N ALA A 136 -22.13 2.45 -1.74
CA ALA A 136 -23.22 2.40 -0.78
C ALA A 136 -24.07 1.12 -0.96
N PRO A 137 -24.60 0.54 0.12
CA PRO A 137 -25.56 -0.57 0.04
C PRO A 137 -26.71 -0.25 -0.92
N GLY A 138 -27.04 -1.21 -1.79
CA GLY A 138 -28.10 -1.07 -2.81
C GLY A 138 -27.64 -0.41 -4.12
N SER A 139 -26.41 0.13 -4.20
CA SER A 139 -25.87 0.63 -5.47
C SER A 139 -25.41 -0.51 -6.37
N ARG A 140 -25.32 -0.25 -7.68
CA ARG A 140 -24.93 -1.26 -8.69
C ARG A 140 -23.51 -1.80 -8.48
N THR A 141 -22.61 -1.01 -7.91
CA THR A 141 -21.20 -1.35 -7.67
C THR A 141 -20.96 -2.00 -6.31
N TYR A 142 -21.98 -1.99 -5.42
CA TYR A 142 -21.87 -2.63 -4.11
C TYR A 142 -21.77 -4.16 -4.23
N GLY A 143 -20.86 -4.74 -3.46
CA GLY A 143 -20.64 -6.18 -3.45
C GLY A 143 -19.86 -6.63 -2.21
N ALA A 144 -19.42 -7.88 -2.19
CA ALA A 144 -18.68 -8.44 -1.07
C ALA A 144 -17.45 -7.59 -0.65
N PRO A 145 -16.61 -7.06 -1.56
CA PRO A 145 -15.51 -6.18 -1.17
C PRO A 145 -15.97 -4.92 -0.44
N SER A 146 -17.08 -4.30 -0.89
CA SER A 146 -17.65 -3.12 -0.23
C SER A 146 -18.11 -3.43 1.18
N ALA A 147 -18.86 -4.54 1.33
CA ALA A 147 -19.40 -4.97 2.62
C ALA A 147 -18.28 -5.28 3.64
N ILE A 148 -17.28 -6.08 3.23
CA ILE A 148 -16.19 -6.49 4.11
C ILE A 148 -15.37 -5.27 4.55
N ALA A 149 -14.98 -4.39 3.62
CA ALA A 149 -14.22 -3.20 3.94
C ALA A 149 -14.99 -2.27 4.89
N GLN A 150 -16.28 -2.01 4.62
CA GLN A 150 -17.11 -1.08 5.40
C GLN A 150 -17.58 -1.65 6.74
N LEU A 151 -17.52 -2.96 6.94
CA LEU A 151 -17.73 -3.57 8.26
C LEU A 151 -16.51 -3.39 9.17
N ALA A 152 -15.31 -3.32 8.58
CA ALA A 152 -14.06 -3.22 9.32
C ALA A 152 -13.60 -1.77 9.52
N CYS A 153 -13.87 -0.88 8.56
CA CYS A 153 -13.37 0.50 8.57
C CYS A 153 -14.29 1.47 7.81
N GLU A 154 -14.11 2.76 8.06
CA GLU A 154 -14.66 3.81 7.22
C GLU A 154 -13.83 3.94 5.94
N VAL A 155 -14.51 4.00 4.79
CA VAL A 155 -13.86 4.04 3.46
C VAL A 155 -14.09 5.39 2.82
N GLU A 156 -13.02 6.16 2.67
CA GLU A 156 -13.04 7.49 2.04
C GLU A 156 -12.23 7.53 0.74
N LEU A 157 -12.70 8.32 -0.21
CA LEU A 157 -11.91 8.73 -1.38
C LEU A 157 -11.25 10.08 -1.08
N VAL A 158 -9.99 10.05 -0.69
CA VAL A 158 -9.25 11.25 -0.27
C VAL A 158 -8.86 12.11 -1.46
N ARG A 159 -8.46 11.49 -2.59
CA ARG A 159 -7.90 12.20 -3.73
C ARG A 159 -8.09 11.43 -5.04
N ALA A 160 -8.38 12.15 -6.12
CA ALA A 160 -8.21 11.67 -7.48
C ALA A 160 -6.81 12.04 -7.99
N VAL A 161 -6.12 11.09 -8.59
CA VAL A 161 -4.77 11.26 -9.15
C VAL A 161 -4.84 11.20 -10.67
N ASP A 162 -4.22 12.18 -11.34
CA ASP A 162 -4.14 12.18 -12.80
C ASP A 162 -3.20 11.05 -13.28
N PRO A 163 -3.61 10.23 -14.26
CA PRO A 163 -2.75 9.20 -14.83
C PRO A 163 -1.40 9.73 -15.38
N ALA A 164 -1.33 11.00 -15.75
CA ALA A 164 -0.11 11.62 -16.26
C ALA A 164 1.06 11.70 -15.26
N VAL A 165 0.81 11.50 -13.97
CA VAL A 165 1.86 11.51 -12.92
C VAL A 165 2.64 10.20 -12.81
N PHE A 166 2.23 9.17 -13.56
CA PHE A 166 2.91 7.88 -13.59
C PHE A 166 3.84 7.77 -14.80
N ASN A 167 5.06 7.31 -14.56
CA ASN A 167 5.98 6.91 -15.62
C ASN A 167 5.58 5.51 -16.13
N HIS A 168 5.44 5.38 -17.43
CA HIS A 168 5.15 4.14 -18.14
C HIS A 168 6.43 3.44 -18.60
#